data_e51f35ced12d87ee527291778ff2bda5
#
_entry.id   e51f35ced12d87ee527291778ff2bda5
#
_cell.length_a   1.000
_cell.length_b   1.000
_cell.length_c   1.000
_cell.angle_alpha   90.00
_cell.angle_beta   90.00
_cell.angle_gamma   90.00
#
_symmetry.space_group_name_H-M   'P 1'
#
loop_
_entity.id
_entity.type
_entity.pdbx_description
1 polymer ?
#
loop_
_entity_poly.entity_id
_entity_poly.type
_entity_poly.pdbx_seq_one_letter_code
_entity_poly.pdbx_strand_id
1 'polypeptide(L)'
;MASLNKILTPKTKDFEDDDWISISDLMAVLMIVFLFIAIVYMKEVLKEAKEFQLLEDEIYNALNEEFDEDLDSWKATIDKEKLIISFSEPRIFFDSGQFELKPLFKEILDDFFPRYLSVLRSFKDNIEEIGIEGHTSTKWLKAEGEKDAYFLNMELSQART
;
A
#
# COMPACT_ATOMS: atom_id res chain seq x y z
N MET A 1 -28.32 -83.56 23.28
CA MET A 1 -28.55 -82.15 23.50
C MET A 1 -27.26 -81.39 23.17
N ALA A 2 -27.08 -81.13 21.91
CA ALA A 2 -25.94 -80.35 21.46
C ALA A 2 -26.41 -79.62 20.19
N SER A 3 -26.04 -78.39 20.05
CA SER A 3 -26.09 -77.59 18.81
C SER A 3 -27.36 -76.78 18.54
N LEU A 4 -27.51 -75.64 19.31
CA LEU A 4 -28.45 -74.62 18.93
C LEU A 4 -27.90 -73.17 19.20
N ASN A 5 -26.59 -73.01 19.43
CA ASN A 5 -26.00 -71.74 19.79
C ASN A 5 -25.07 -71.11 18.72
N LYS A 6 -25.23 -71.51 17.43
CA LYS A 6 -24.32 -71.01 16.37
C LYS A 6 -24.99 -70.15 15.28
N ILE A 7 -26.19 -69.60 15.55
CA ILE A 7 -26.93 -68.86 14.50
C ILE A 7 -27.20 -67.38 14.85
N LEU A 8 -26.72 -66.88 15.97
CA LEU A 8 -26.98 -65.49 16.35
C LEU A 8 -25.70 -64.76 16.72
N THR A 9 -24.76 -64.57 15.74
CA THR A 9 -23.84 -63.48 15.77
C THR A 9 -24.18 -62.55 14.59
N PRO A 10 -24.65 -61.31 14.85
CA PRO A 10 -24.87 -60.39 13.76
C PRO A 10 -23.50 -59.96 13.24
N LYS A 11 -23.27 -60.24 11.96
CA LYS A 11 -22.14 -59.76 11.20
C LYS A 11 -22.35 -58.26 10.87
N THR A 12 -22.11 -57.41 11.84
CA THR A 12 -22.29 -55.96 11.70
C THR A 12 -20.97 -55.19 11.86
N LYS A 13 -19.88 -55.66 11.24
CA LYS A 13 -18.59 -54.98 11.41
C LYS A 13 -17.84 -54.57 10.15
N ASP A 14 -18.31 -55.04 8.98
CA ASP A 14 -17.53 -54.79 7.75
C ASP A 14 -18.05 -53.56 6.94
N PHE A 15 -19.25 -53.05 7.22
CA PHE A 15 -19.82 -51.91 6.47
C PHE A 15 -19.39 -50.56 7.00
N GLU A 16 -19.12 -50.41 8.28
CA GLU A 16 -18.69 -49.10 8.86
C GLU A 16 -17.23 -48.77 8.52
N ASP A 17 -16.35 -49.78 8.40
CA ASP A 17 -14.93 -49.55 8.12
C ASP A 17 -14.71 -49.16 6.63
N ASP A 18 -15.49 -49.72 5.70
CA ASP A 18 -15.41 -49.41 4.26
C ASP A 18 -15.95 -48.01 3.95
N ASP A 19 -17.03 -47.59 4.60
CA ASP A 19 -17.59 -46.23 4.46
C ASP A 19 -16.64 -45.13 4.99
N TRP A 20 -15.95 -45.41 6.12
CA TRP A 20 -14.98 -44.50 6.70
C TRP A 20 -13.74 -44.29 5.82
N ILE A 21 -13.25 -45.39 5.19
CA ILE A 21 -12.12 -45.32 4.24
C ILE A 21 -12.51 -44.51 3.01
N SER A 22 -13.72 -44.68 2.49
CA SER A 22 -14.25 -43.94 1.34
C SER A 22 -14.38 -42.44 1.61
N ILE A 23 -14.82 -42.07 2.81
CA ILE A 23 -14.92 -40.65 3.24
C ILE A 23 -13.52 -40.02 3.38
N SER A 24 -12.57 -40.76 3.94
CA SER A 24 -11.18 -40.28 4.12
C SER A 24 -10.50 -40.06 2.77
N ASP A 25 -10.73 -40.91 1.79
CA ASP A 25 -10.18 -40.76 0.44
C ASP A 25 -10.79 -39.56 -0.29
N LEU A 26 -12.11 -39.35 -0.16
CA LEU A 26 -12.79 -38.17 -0.68
C LEU A 26 -12.21 -36.86 -0.05
N MET A 27 -11.97 -36.88 1.26
CA MET A 27 -11.36 -35.75 1.96
C MET A 27 -9.92 -35.46 1.49
N ALA A 28 -9.13 -36.51 1.25
CA ALA A 28 -7.78 -36.38 0.71
C ALA A 28 -7.78 -35.76 -0.69
N VAL A 29 -8.65 -36.21 -1.58
CA VAL A 29 -8.81 -35.63 -2.91
C VAL A 29 -9.24 -34.17 -2.83
N LEU A 30 -10.19 -33.85 -1.97
CA LEU A 30 -10.65 -32.48 -1.76
C LEU A 30 -9.51 -31.55 -1.27
N MET A 31 -8.67 -32.00 -0.31
CA MET A 31 -7.52 -31.29 0.17
C MET A 31 -6.52 -31.03 -0.95
N ILE A 32 -6.25 -31.99 -1.83
CA ILE A 32 -5.36 -31.82 -2.97
C ILE A 32 -5.90 -30.76 -3.93
N VAL A 33 -7.20 -30.78 -4.23
CA VAL A 33 -7.83 -29.77 -5.09
C VAL A 33 -7.68 -28.35 -4.49
N PHE A 34 -7.96 -28.21 -3.18
CA PHE A 34 -7.77 -26.91 -2.51
C PHE A 34 -6.31 -26.47 -2.52
N LEU A 35 -5.37 -27.40 -2.35
CA LEU A 35 -3.94 -27.08 -2.42
C LEU A 35 -3.56 -26.54 -3.81
N PHE A 36 -4.04 -27.17 -4.90
CA PHE A 36 -3.80 -26.68 -6.24
C PHE A 36 -4.40 -25.29 -6.48
N ILE A 37 -5.64 -25.06 -6.04
CA ILE A 37 -6.28 -23.74 -6.12
C ILE A 37 -5.46 -22.70 -5.36
N ALA A 38 -5.01 -23.02 -4.15
CA ALA A 38 -4.20 -22.12 -3.34
C ALA A 38 -2.86 -21.78 -4.01
N ILE A 39 -2.19 -22.76 -4.61
CA ILE A 39 -0.92 -22.54 -5.33
C ILE A 39 -1.13 -21.65 -6.56
N VAL A 40 -2.18 -21.89 -7.35
CA VAL A 40 -2.50 -21.06 -8.52
C VAL A 40 -2.78 -19.62 -8.10
N TYR A 41 -3.63 -19.42 -7.09
CA TYR A 41 -3.97 -18.12 -6.56
C TYR A 41 -2.72 -17.39 -6.01
N MET A 42 -1.88 -18.11 -5.26
CA MET A 42 -0.63 -17.52 -4.75
C MET A 42 0.30 -17.03 -5.87
N LYS A 43 0.41 -17.80 -6.97
CA LYS A 43 1.23 -17.38 -8.13
C LYS A 43 0.67 -16.12 -8.79
N GLU A 44 -0.64 -15.99 -8.90
CA GLU A 44 -1.29 -14.80 -9.46
C GLU A 44 -0.99 -13.56 -8.60
N VAL A 45 -1.21 -13.64 -7.29
CA VAL A 45 -0.93 -12.55 -6.33
C VAL A 45 0.55 -12.15 -6.36
N LEU A 46 1.47 -13.11 -6.40
CA LEU A 46 2.91 -12.82 -6.48
C LEU A 46 3.31 -12.16 -7.81
N LYS A 47 2.64 -12.52 -8.91
CA LYS A 47 2.87 -11.88 -10.21
C LYS A 47 2.40 -10.43 -10.19
N GLU A 48 1.18 -10.17 -9.72
CA GLU A 48 0.64 -8.80 -9.58
C GLU A 48 1.52 -7.93 -8.68
N ALA A 49 1.94 -8.45 -7.53
CA ALA A 49 2.83 -7.73 -6.61
C ALA A 49 4.17 -7.36 -7.27
N LYS A 50 4.73 -8.26 -8.09
CA LYS A 50 5.97 -8.00 -8.82
C LYS A 50 5.79 -6.95 -9.92
N GLU A 51 4.69 -7.01 -10.67
CA GLU A 51 4.36 -6.03 -11.71
C GLU A 51 4.19 -4.64 -11.09
N PHE A 52 3.55 -4.56 -9.91
CA PHE A 52 3.41 -3.31 -9.16
C PHE A 52 4.77 -2.75 -8.72
N GLN A 53 5.65 -3.57 -8.16
CA GLN A 53 7.00 -3.14 -7.78
C GLN A 53 7.83 -2.64 -8.97
N LEU A 54 7.73 -3.30 -10.12
CA LEU A 54 8.42 -2.85 -11.32
C LEU A 54 7.91 -1.48 -11.79
N LEU A 55 6.62 -1.25 -11.72
CA LEU A 55 6.00 0.03 -12.05
C LEU A 55 6.45 1.15 -11.08
N GLU A 56 6.48 0.87 -9.77
CA GLU A 56 7.01 1.82 -8.78
C GLU A 56 8.48 2.18 -9.07
N ASP A 57 9.31 1.17 -9.39
CA ASP A 57 10.70 1.39 -9.77
C ASP A 57 10.83 2.23 -11.05
N GLU A 58 10.00 2.00 -12.06
CA GLU A 58 10.00 2.77 -13.31
C GLU A 58 9.59 4.22 -13.06
N ILE A 59 8.53 4.48 -12.29
CA ILE A 59 8.11 5.84 -11.93
C ILE A 59 9.19 6.55 -11.13
N TYR A 60 9.75 5.90 -10.12
CA TYR A 60 10.83 6.45 -9.32
C TYR A 60 12.04 6.84 -10.18
N ASN A 61 12.49 5.94 -11.05
CA ASN A 61 13.63 6.21 -11.91
C ASN A 61 13.37 7.36 -12.87
N ALA A 62 12.17 7.44 -13.46
CA ALA A 62 11.80 8.53 -14.35
C ALA A 62 11.75 9.89 -13.62
N LEU A 63 11.21 9.91 -12.39
CA LEU A 63 11.19 11.12 -11.56
C LEU A 63 12.59 11.51 -11.11
N ASN A 64 13.41 10.54 -10.72
CA ASN A 64 14.78 10.81 -10.29
C ASN A 64 15.65 11.31 -11.46
N GLU A 65 15.52 10.73 -12.64
CA GLU A 65 16.24 11.18 -13.83
C GLU A 65 15.87 12.62 -14.22
N GLU A 66 14.59 12.98 -14.08
CA GLU A 66 14.11 14.32 -14.41
C GLU A 66 14.58 15.38 -13.41
N PHE A 67 14.65 15.04 -12.11
CA PHE A 67 14.84 16.02 -11.03
C PHE A 67 16.17 15.91 -10.28
N ASP A 68 17.04 14.95 -10.58
CA ASP A 68 18.29 14.67 -9.85
C ASP A 68 19.15 15.94 -9.64
N GLU A 69 19.27 16.77 -10.67
CA GLU A 69 20.07 18.03 -10.62
C GLU A 69 19.39 19.12 -9.76
N ASP A 70 18.07 19.08 -9.62
CA ASP A 70 17.28 20.11 -8.95
C ASP A 70 16.99 19.79 -7.47
N LEU A 71 16.94 18.50 -7.10
CA LEU A 71 16.57 18.05 -5.75
C LEU A 71 17.40 18.72 -4.65
N ASP A 72 18.72 18.81 -4.83
CA ASP A 72 19.60 19.42 -3.86
C ASP A 72 19.37 20.94 -3.73
N SER A 73 19.12 21.62 -4.85
CA SER A 73 18.86 23.05 -4.90
C SER A 73 17.52 23.41 -4.27
N TRP A 74 16.52 22.58 -4.46
CA TRP A 74 15.16 22.73 -3.92
C TRP A 74 15.01 22.19 -2.50
N LYS A 75 16.06 21.53 -1.96
CA LYS A 75 15.98 20.82 -0.68
C LYS A 75 14.82 19.80 -0.69
N ALA A 76 14.65 19.13 -1.81
CA ALA A 76 13.65 18.12 -2.03
C ALA A 76 14.26 16.72 -2.00
N THR A 77 13.45 15.72 -1.68
CA THR A 77 13.83 14.31 -1.67
C THR A 77 12.70 13.49 -2.26
N ILE A 78 13.04 12.41 -2.97
CA ILE A 78 12.08 11.45 -3.49
C ILE A 78 12.18 10.16 -2.68
N ASP A 79 11.10 9.81 -2.00
CA ASP A 79 10.96 8.51 -1.30
C ASP A 79 10.60 7.43 -2.33
N LYS A 80 11.47 6.45 -2.48
CA LYS A 80 11.30 5.39 -3.47
C LYS A 80 10.13 4.45 -3.14
N GLU A 81 9.92 4.15 -1.84
CA GLU A 81 8.90 3.18 -1.43
C GLU A 81 7.48 3.75 -1.49
N LYS A 82 7.36 5.06 -1.31
CA LYS A 82 6.07 5.75 -1.27
C LYS A 82 5.79 6.61 -2.49
N LEU A 83 6.78 6.80 -3.36
CA LEU A 83 6.74 7.74 -4.49
C LEU A 83 6.35 9.16 -4.05
N ILE A 84 6.82 9.58 -2.88
CA ILE A 84 6.54 10.91 -2.32
C ILE A 84 7.71 11.83 -2.60
N ILE A 85 7.44 12.98 -3.20
CA ILE A 85 8.39 14.08 -3.31
C ILE A 85 8.16 15.03 -2.14
N SER A 86 9.17 15.18 -1.29
CA SER A 86 9.10 15.99 -0.08
C SER A 86 10.05 17.17 -0.15
N PHE A 87 9.54 18.37 0.12
CA PHE A 87 10.34 19.58 0.28
C PHE A 87 10.62 19.80 1.77
N SER A 88 11.89 19.72 2.18
CA SER A 88 12.27 19.55 3.59
C SER A 88 12.47 20.86 4.36
N GLU A 89 12.50 22.02 3.71
CA GLU A 89 12.78 23.31 4.34
C GLU A 89 11.58 24.29 4.37
N PRO A 90 10.59 24.07 5.28
CA PRO A 90 9.36 24.88 5.32
C PRO A 90 9.60 26.39 5.47
N ARG A 91 10.72 26.79 6.09
CA ARG A 91 11.07 28.22 6.31
C ARG A 91 11.42 28.96 5.03
N ILE A 92 11.87 28.23 4.00
CA ILE A 92 12.16 28.79 2.69
C ILE A 92 10.86 28.99 1.89
N PHE A 93 9.87 28.16 2.15
CA PHE A 93 8.62 28.11 1.38
C PHE A 93 7.49 28.94 1.96
N PHE A 94 7.42 29.01 3.31
CA PHE A 94 6.38 29.74 4.03
C PHE A 94 6.97 30.58 5.15
N ASP A 95 6.32 31.69 5.48
CA ASP A 95 6.60 32.36 6.75
C ASP A 95 5.94 31.63 7.92
N SER A 96 6.46 31.84 9.13
CA SER A 96 5.97 31.15 10.32
C SER A 96 4.49 31.44 10.56
N GLY A 97 3.66 30.39 10.58
CA GLY A 97 2.22 30.51 10.77
C GLY A 97 1.45 31.06 9.57
N GLN A 98 2.08 31.17 8.40
CA GLN A 98 1.44 31.64 7.17
C GLN A 98 1.27 30.48 6.18
N PHE A 99 0.28 30.61 5.31
CA PHE A 99 0.02 29.69 4.20
C PHE A 99 0.41 30.27 2.84
N GLU A 100 0.73 31.58 2.80
CA GLU A 100 1.15 32.21 1.55
C GLU A 100 2.54 31.74 1.14
N LEU A 101 2.64 31.27 -0.11
CA LEU A 101 3.89 30.82 -0.71
C LEU A 101 4.83 32.00 -0.92
N LYS A 102 6.08 31.84 -0.53
CA LYS A 102 7.14 32.79 -0.86
C LYS A 102 7.44 32.81 -2.35
N PRO A 103 7.90 33.94 -2.91
CA PRO A 103 8.20 34.05 -4.34
C PRO A 103 9.12 32.94 -4.86
N LEU A 104 10.18 32.65 -4.11
CA LEU A 104 11.13 31.58 -4.46
C LEU A 104 10.45 30.21 -4.61
N PHE A 105 9.52 29.88 -3.70
CA PHE A 105 8.84 28.59 -3.78
C PHE A 105 7.81 28.55 -4.92
N LYS A 106 7.20 29.67 -5.25
CA LYS A 106 6.34 29.78 -6.44
C LYS A 106 7.14 29.50 -7.71
N GLU A 107 8.34 30.07 -7.84
CA GLU A 107 9.23 29.81 -8.98
C GLU A 107 9.62 28.33 -9.07
N ILE A 108 9.93 27.70 -7.94
CA ILE A 108 10.20 26.25 -7.89
C ILE A 108 8.99 25.44 -8.35
N LEU A 109 7.79 25.75 -7.85
CA LEU A 109 6.58 25.02 -8.22
C LEU A 109 6.18 25.26 -9.69
N ASP A 110 6.40 26.46 -10.21
CA ASP A 110 6.13 26.80 -11.62
C ASP A 110 7.04 26.01 -12.59
N ASP A 111 8.27 25.69 -12.18
CA ASP A 111 9.15 24.78 -12.94
C ASP A 111 8.84 23.30 -12.68
N PHE A 112 8.63 22.94 -11.42
CA PHE A 112 8.40 21.55 -11.00
C PHE A 112 7.13 20.92 -11.59
N PHE A 113 5.96 21.58 -11.46
CA PHE A 113 4.70 20.97 -11.81
C PHE A 113 4.55 20.57 -13.29
N PRO A 114 4.92 21.41 -14.26
CA PRO A 114 4.82 21.02 -15.69
C PRO A 114 5.68 19.81 -16.00
N ARG A 115 6.90 19.74 -15.47
CA ARG A 115 7.83 18.63 -15.67
C ARG A 115 7.32 17.36 -14.98
N TYR A 116 6.88 17.47 -13.73
CA TYR A 116 6.29 16.38 -12.96
C TYR A 116 5.09 15.75 -13.68
N LEU A 117 4.15 16.57 -14.11
CA LEU A 117 2.98 16.08 -14.87
C LEU A 117 3.38 15.49 -16.22
N SER A 118 4.44 15.99 -16.87
CA SER A 118 4.96 15.43 -18.11
C SER A 118 5.48 14.01 -17.91
N VAL A 119 6.26 13.76 -16.83
CA VAL A 119 6.74 12.43 -16.46
C VAL A 119 5.57 11.49 -16.17
N LEU A 120 4.64 11.92 -15.30
CA LEU A 120 3.51 11.08 -14.88
C LEU A 120 2.52 10.78 -16.02
N ARG A 121 2.47 11.61 -17.05
CA ARG A 121 1.61 11.35 -18.22
C ARG A 121 1.92 10.02 -18.90
N SER A 122 3.15 9.55 -18.84
CA SER A 122 3.56 8.26 -19.38
C SER A 122 2.99 7.07 -18.58
N PHE A 123 2.59 7.30 -17.34
CA PHE A 123 2.07 6.31 -16.40
C PHE A 123 0.59 6.53 -16.06
N LYS A 124 -0.12 7.39 -16.81
CA LYS A 124 -1.50 7.85 -16.50
C LYS A 124 -2.51 6.72 -16.27
N ASP A 125 -2.33 5.58 -16.96
CA ASP A 125 -3.25 4.45 -16.89
C ASP A 125 -3.03 3.60 -15.62
N ASN A 126 -1.95 3.86 -14.89
CA ASN A 126 -1.53 3.15 -13.67
C ASN A 126 -1.63 4.03 -12.42
N ILE A 127 -1.85 5.34 -12.58
CA ILE A 127 -1.96 6.30 -11.48
C ILE A 127 -3.43 6.59 -11.23
N GLU A 128 -3.90 6.29 -10.04
CA GLU A 128 -5.29 6.54 -9.63
C GLU A 128 -5.48 8.01 -9.21
N GLU A 129 -4.56 8.54 -8.40
CA GLU A 129 -4.61 9.91 -7.91
C GLU A 129 -3.22 10.49 -7.62
N ILE A 130 -3.13 11.81 -7.56
CA ILE A 130 -1.96 12.55 -7.09
C ILE A 130 -2.38 13.31 -5.85
N GLY A 131 -1.84 12.92 -4.70
CA GLY A 131 -2.10 13.58 -3.43
C GLY A 131 -1.13 14.74 -3.18
N ILE A 132 -1.64 15.87 -2.70
CA ILE A 132 -0.83 16.99 -2.22
C ILE A 132 -1.07 17.13 -0.72
N GLU A 133 0.02 17.08 0.06
CA GLU A 133 -0.05 17.14 1.51
C GLU A 133 0.69 18.35 2.05
N GLY A 134 0.02 19.13 2.90
CA GLY A 134 0.62 20.24 3.65
C GLY A 134 0.96 19.80 5.07
N HIS A 135 2.23 19.90 5.46
CA HIS A 135 2.67 19.57 6.81
C HIS A 135 3.01 20.80 7.63
N THR A 136 2.70 20.76 8.92
CA THR A 136 3.01 21.79 9.90
C THR A 136 3.75 21.20 11.09
N SER A 137 4.39 22.07 11.90
CA SER A 137 4.97 21.61 13.15
C SER A 137 3.89 21.37 14.23
N THR A 138 4.20 20.54 15.21
CA THR A 138 3.29 20.28 16.35
C THR A 138 3.23 21.46 17.34
N LYS A 139 4.12 22.45 17.21
CA LYS A 139 4.25 23.57 18.13
C LYS A 139 3.62 24.82 17.52
N TRP A 140 2.74 25.48 18.27
CA TRP A 140 2.20 26.79 17.95
C TRP A 140 2.48 27.76 19.09
N LEU A 141 3.31 28.77 18.84
CA LEU A 141 3.83 29.68 19.88
C LEU A 141 2.76 30.57 20.54
N LYS A 142 1.59 30.71 19.92
CA LYS A 142 0.49 31.57 20.40
C LYS A 142 -0.73 30.79 20.86
N ALA A 143 -0.67 29.46 20.93
CA ALA A 143 -1.80 28.63 21.38
C ALA A 143 -1.91 28.66 22.90
N GLU A 144 -3.12 28.75 23.42
CA GLU A 144 -3.41 28.73 24.86
C GLU A 144 -3.36 27.29 25.45
N GLY A 145 -3.21 26.25 24.58
CA GLY A 145 -3.10 24.85 24.97
C GLY A 145 -2.84 23.92 23.80
N GLU A 146 -2.60 22.63 24.11
CA GLU A 146 -2.30 21.61 23.10
C GLU A 146 -3.44 21.41 22.09
N LYS A 147 -4.70 21.53 22.53
CA LYS A 147 -5.86 21.40 21.65
C LYS A 147 -5.94 22.53 20.65
N ASP A 148 -5.71 23.77 21.10
CA ASP A 148 -5.73 24.95 20.23
C ASP A 148 -4.56 24.87 19.23
N ALA A 149 -3.38 24.46 19.69
CA ALA A 149 -2.24 24.24 18.80
C ALA A 149 -2.55 23.19 17.73
N TYR A 150 -3.24 22.12 18.08
CA TYR A 150 -3.65 21.08 17.13
C TYR A 150 -4.61 21.62 16.06
N PHE A 151 -5.67 22.33 16.45
CA PHE A 151 -6.64 22.88 15.50
C PHE A 151 -6.01 23.93 14.57
N LEU A 152 -5.22 24.84 15.11
CA LEU A 152 -4.50 25.85 14.33
C LEU A 152 -3.51 25.23 13.34
N ASN A 153 -2.81 24.17 13.74
CA ASN A 153 -1.91 23.46 12.84
C ASN A 153 -2.67 22.67 11.76
N MET A 154 -3.82 22.11 12.09
CA MET A 154 -4.69 21.40 11.12
C MET A 154 -5.23 22.39 10.07
N GLU A 155 -5.75 23.54 10.51
CA GLU A 155 -6.22 24.61 9.61
C GLU A 155 -5.09 25.12 8.70
N LEU A 156 -3.90 25.35 9.27
CA LEU A 156 -2.72 25.77 8.51
C LEU A 156 -2.28 24.69 7.51
N SER A 157 -2.33 23.43 7.89
CA SER A 157 -2.01 22.29 7.01
C SER A 157 -2.95 22.26 5.80
N GLN A 158 -4.24 22.39 6.04
CA GLN A 158 -5.25 22.46 4.98
C GLN A 158 -5.10 23.67 4.06
N ALA A 159 -4.72 24.82 4.63
CA ALA A 159 -4.52 26.03 3.82
C ALA A 159 -3.25 26.01 2.96
N ARG A 160 -2.32 25.05 3.21
CA ARG A 160 -1.07 24.87 2.45
C ARG A 160 -1.20 23.83 1.32
N THR A 161 -2.31 23.12 1.23
CA THR A 161 -2.64 22.21 0.14
C THR A 161 -3.49 22.89 -0.92
#